data_977f82a540841c2b45dd53ffe8f93458
#
_entry.id   977f82a540841c2b45dd53ffe8f93458
#
_cell.length_a   1.000
_cell.length_b   1.000
_cell.length_c   1.000
_cell.angle_alpha   90.00
_cell.angle_beta   90.00
_cell.angle_gamma   90.00
#
_symmetry.space_group_name_H-M   'P 1'
#
loop_
_entity.id
_entity.type
_entity.pdbx_description
1 polymer ?
#
loop_
_entity_poly.entity_id
_entity_poly.type
_entity_poly.pdbx_seq_one_letter_code
_entity_poly.pdbx_strand_id
1 'polypeptide(L)'
;MTFMKQYPQVKLNIFYEPMANLMEKLGHRELDFVLAFKPTVRYDEIESHVLFGNHLAAVVQDNHPLAQHDMVTLNELTHYDIALPSKGLQARNAFDRLSSGFQGKLNVRIELNEVNILLKLIRQSQMVTILSEATIHNEQGVKAVSLDMPGNGMEGCVHVLKNVYRKRSAQEFLRMLSESNAIRERLRDWL
;
A
#
# COMPACT_ATOMS: atom_id res chain seq x y z
N MET A 1 7.29 -6.56 -18.70
CA MET A 1 6.83 -7.61 -17.79
C MET A 1 7.53 -8.93 -18.12
N THR A 2 8.40 -9.42 -17.25
CA THR A 2 9.22 -10.62 -17.50
C THR A 2 8.37 -11.89 -17.60
N PHE A 3 7.34 -12.02 -16.75
CA PHE A 3 6.43 -13.17 -16.74
C PHE A 3 5.74 -13.39 -18.10
N MET A 4 5.15 -12.35 -18.69
CA MET A 4 4.46 -12.46 -19.99
C MET A 4 5.40 -12.83 -21.15
N LYS A 5 6.69 -12.46 -21.06
CA LYS A 5 7.70 -12.88 -22.05
C LYS A 5 8.03 -14.36 -21.91
N GLN A 6 8.07 -14.87 -20.68
CA GLN A 6 8.39 -16.28 -20.40
C GLN A 6 7.20 -17.21 -20.63
N TYR A 7 5.98 -16.70 -20.39
CA TYR A 7 4.74 -17.47 -20.50
C TYR A 7 3.72 -16.77 -21.41
N PRO A 8 3.98 -16.67 -22.73
CA PRO A 8 3.17 -15.88 -23.65
C PRO A 8 1.75 -16.38 -23.84
N GLN A 9 1.47 -17.64 -23.48
CA GLN A 9 0.13 -18.24 -23.57
C GLN A 9 -0.73 -17.99 -22.33
N VAL A 10 -0.16 -17.41 -21.26
CA VAL A 10 -0.91 -17.13 -20.03
C VAL A 10 -1.60 -15.77 -20.14
N LYS A 11 -2.92 -15.76 -19.91
CA LYS A 11 -3.70 -14.53 -19.81
C LYS A 11 -3.72 -14.08 -18.36
N LEU A 12 -3.37 -12.81 -18.11
CA LEU A 12 -3.48 -12.15 -16.81
C LEU A 12 -4.71 -11.24 -16.80
N ASN A 13 -5.57 -11.42 -15.81
CA ASN A 13 -6.62 -10.48 -15.46
C ASN A 13 -6.24 -9.83 -14.12
N ILE A 14 -6.14 -8.51 -14.10
CA ILE A 14 -5.71 -7.75 -12.91
C ILE A 14 -6.88 -6.88 -12.47
N PHE A 15 -7.26 -7.01 -11.21
CA PHE A 15 -8.32 -6.23 -10.57
C PHE A 15 -7.71 -5.31 -9.51
N TYR A 16 -8.18 -4.09 -9.46
CA TYR A 16 -7.84 -3.13 -8.43
C TYR A 16 -9.12 -2.69 -7.72
N GLU A 17 -9.30 -3.18 -6.51
CA GLU A 17 -10.52 -3.00 -5.71
C GLU A 17 -10.18 -2.85 -4.22
N PRO A 18 -11.14 -2.39 -3.39
CA PRO A 18 -11.00 -2.41 -1.94
C PRO A 18 -10.70 -3.83 -1.40
N MET A 19 -9.92 -3.91 -0.34
CA MET A 19 -9.45 -5.17 0.26
C MET A 19 -10.59 -6.16 0.53
N ALA A 20 -11.71 -5.69 1.09
CA ALA A 20 -12.85 -6.55 1.43
C ALA A 20 -13.39 -7.28 0.19
N ASN A 21 -13.56 -6.56 -0.92
CA ASN A 21 -14.04 -7.13 -2.18
C ASN A 21 -13.04 -8.16 -2.74
N LEU A 22 -11.73 -7.84 -2.67
CA LEU A 22 -10.69 -8.77 -3.15
C LEU A 22 -10.68 -10.06 -2.32
N MET A 23 -10.84 -9.97 -0.99
CA MET A 23 -10.87 -11.15 -0.12
C MET A 23 -12.13 -11.99 -0.34
N GLU A 24 -13.28 -11.37 -0.57
CA GLU A 24 -14.52 -12.05 -0.93
C GLU A 24 -14.37 -12.80 -2.26
N LYS A 25 -13.87 -12.13 -3.30
CA LYS A 25 -13.60 -12.76 -4.61
C LYS A 25 -12.59 -13.90 -4.51
N LEU A 26 -11.56 -13.76 -3.67
CA LEU A 26 -10.61 -14.84 -3.41
C LEU A 26 -11.32 -16.03 -2.74
N GLY A 27 -12.18 -15.79 -1.75
CA GLY A 27 -13.00 -16.80 -1.09
C GLY A 27 -13.92 -17.56 -2.08
N HIS A 28 -14.52 -16.84 -3.02
CA HIS A 28 -15.35 -17.40 -4.09
C HIS A 28 -14.56 -18.03 -5.25
N ARG A 29 -13.22 -18.09 -5.17
CA ARG A 29 -12.33 -18.63 -6.21
C ARG A 29 -12.39 -17.89 -7.56
N GLU A 30 -12.80 -16.64 -7.55
CA GLU A 30 -12.78 -15.76 -8.72
C GLU A 30 -11.38 -15.22 -8.99
N LEU A 31 -10.52 -15.20 -7.96
CA LEU A 31 -9.11 -14.81 -8.03
C LEU A 31 -8.21 -15.99 -7.66
N ASP A 32 -7.07 -16.12 -8.33
CA ASP A 32 -6.05 -17.10 -8.01
C ASP A 32 -5.24 -16.72 -6.76
N PHE A 33 -4.99 -15.43 -6.56
CA PHE A 33 -4.33 -14.84 -5.40
C PHE A 33 -4.60 -13.33 -5.33
N VAL A 34 -4.33 -12.72 -4.18
CA VAL A 34 -4.41 -11.27 -3.94
C VAL A 34 -3.07 -10.77 -3.42
N LEU A 35 -2.58 -9.66 -3.98
CA LEU A 35 -1.44 -8.91 -3.47
C LEU A 35 -1.96 -7.69 -2.73
N ALA A 36 -1.79 -7.67 -1.41
CA ALA A 36 -2.34 -6.62 -0.57
C ALA A 36 -1.59 -6.58 0.77
N PHE A 37 -1.81 -5.54 1.57
CA PHE A 37 -1.31 -5.53 2.94
C PHE A 37 -2.09 -6.53 3.81
N LYS A 38 -1.45 -7.01 4.88
CA LYS A 38 -2.06 -7.93 5.82
C LYS A 38 -3.33 -7.33 6.41
N PRO A 39 -4.49 -8.00 6.27
CA PRO A 39 -5.74 -7.51 6.81
C PRO A 39 -5.74 -7.57 8.35
N THR A 40 -6.47 -6.66 8.97
CA THR A 40 -6.71 -6.69 10.42
C THR A 40 -7.76 -7.72 10.80
N VAL A 41 -8.66 -8.03 9.88
CA VAL A 41 -9.68 -9.08 10.06
C VAL A 41 -9.09 -10.40 9.61
N ARG A 42 -9.30 -11.45 10.40
CA ARG A 42 -8.86 -12.79 10.07
C ARG A 42 -9.86 -13.46 9.13
N TYR A 43 -9.33 -14.04 8.07
CA TYR A 43 -10.08 -14.89 7.12
C TYR A 43 -9.60 -16.32 7.29
N ASP A 44 -10.44 -17.18 7.86
CA ASP A 44 -10.02 -18.54 8.26
C ASP A 44 -9.62 -19.42 7.06
N GLU A 45 -10.21 -19.17 5.90
CA GLU A 45 -9.92 -19.90 4.65
C GLU A 45 -8.75 -19.34 3.85
N ILE A 46 -8.20 -18.18 4.27
CA ILE A 46 -7.12 -17.49 3.55
C ILE A 46 -5.81 -17.64 4.31
N GLU A 47 -4.76 -17.94 3.60
CA GLU A 47 -3.38 -17.94 4.05
C GLU A 47 -2.67 -16.71 3.50
N SER A 48 -1.91 -16.02 4.36
CA SER A 48 -1.17 -14.81 4.02
C SER A 48 0.31 -15.05 4.19
N HIS A 49 1.09 -14.87 3.12
CA HIS A 49 2.54 -14.96 3.15
C HIS A 49 3.14 -13.57 2.99
N VAL A 50 3.96 -13.15 3.96
CA VAL A 50 4.61 -11.84 3.95
C VAL A 50 5.67 -11.80 2.85
N LEU A 51 5.63 -10.74 2.04
CA LEU A 51 6.60 -10.47 0.98
C LEU A 51 7.59 -9.37 1.40
N PHE A 52 7.10 -8.34 2.09
CA PHE A 52 7.90 -7.20 2.54
C PHE A 52 7.21 -6.45 3.69
N GLY A 53 8.03 -5.81 4.52
CA GLY A 53 7.56 -4.83 5.50
C GLY A 53 7.36 -3.46 4.84
N ASN A 54 6.51 -2.64 5.43
CA ASN A 54 6.26 -1.26 5.00
C ASN A 54 5.67 -0.44 6.14
N HIS A 55 5.54 0.87 5.94
CA HIS A 55 4.89 1.78 6.88
C HIS A 55 4.15 2.90 6.14
N LEU A 56 3.27 3.59 6.84
CA LEU A 56 2.66 4.81 6.35
C LEU A 56 3.66 5.97 6.46
N ALA A 57 3.61 6.83 5.47
CA ALA A 57 4.39 8.06 5.43
C ALA A 57 3.50 9.24 5.05
N ALA A 58 3.87 10.41 5.54
CA ALA A 58 3.40 11.66 4.98
C ALA A 58 4.10 11.89 3.66
N VAL A 59 3.34 12.00 2.58
CA VAL A 59 3.86 12.22 1.24
C VAL A 59 3.60 13.66 0.83
N VAL A 60 4.66 14.35 0.46
CA VAL A 60 4.68 15.77 0.12
C VAL A 60 5.48 15.99 -1.17
N GLN A 61 5.31 17.15 -1.80
CA GLN A 61 6.20 17.52 -2.91
C GLN A 61 7.65 17.72 -2.42
N ASP A 62 8.64 17.58 -3.30
CA ASP A 62 10.07 17.64 -2.95
C ASP A 62 10.49 18.95 -2.29
N ASN A 63 9.83 20.07 -2.60
CA ASN A 63 10.12 21.40 -2.05
C ASN A 63 9.25 21.77 -0.84
N HIS A 64 8.47 20.84 -0.31
CA HIS A 64 7.65 21.08 0.86
C HIS A 64 8.52 21.23 2.13
N PRO A 65 8.14 22.10 3.10
CA PRO A 65 8.90 22.23 4.36
C PRO A 65 9.15 20.91 5.07
N LEU A 66 8.15 20.02 5.14
CA LEU A 66 8.28 18.69 5.74
C LEU A 66 9.25 17.76 4.98
N ALA A 67 9.57 18.03 3.72
CA ALA A 67 10.51 17.20 2.97
C ALA A 67 11.94 17.22 3.53
N GLN A 68 12.26 18.17 4.41
CA GLN A 68 13.54 18.23 5.10
C GLN A 68 13.58 17.43 6.41
N HIS A 69 12.45 16.87 6.84
CA HIS A 69 12.33 16.09 8.05
C HIS A 69 12.51 14.60 7.75
N ASP A 70 13.11 13.87 8.67
CA ASP A 70 13.18 12.41 8.62
C ASP A 70 11.85 11.79 9.10
N MET A 71 11.18 12.48 10.02
CA MET A 71 9.96 12.00 10.66
C MET A 71 9.02 13.17 10.96
N VAL A 72 7.71 12.93 10.97
CA VAL A 72 6.67 13.91 11.25
C VAL A 72 5.59 13.31 12.16
N THR A 73 5.13 14.10 13.12
CA THR A 73 4.06 13.74 14.05
C THR A 73 2.69 14.17 13.52
N LEU A 74 1.59 13.58 14.07
CA LEU A 74 0.23 14.03 13.75
C LEU A 74 -0.02 15.49 14.19
N ASN A 75 0.63 15.96 15.25
CA ASN A 75 0.52 17.35 15.69
C ASN A 75 1.08 18.32 14.65
N GLU A 76 2.23 18.02 14.05
CA GLU A 76 2.80 18.84 12.97
C GLU A 76 1.89 18.85 11.73
N LEU A 77 1.24 17.72 11.42
CA LEU A 77 0.30 17.63 10.30
C LEU A 77 -0.94 18.51 10.46
N THR A 78 -1.30 18.94 11.70
CA THR A 78 -2.44 19.86 11.91
C THR A 78 -2.24 21.23 11.26
N HIS A 79 -1.00 21.60 10.95
CA HIS A 79 -0.65 22.89 10.34
C HIS A 79 -0.78 22.90 8.81
N TYR A 80 -1.12 21.77 8.20
CA TYR A 80 -1.17 21.62 6.75
C TYR A 80 -2.54 21.17 6.27
N ASP A 81 -2.89 21.55 5.05
CA ASP A 81 -4.04 21.00 4.34
C ASP A 81 -3.72 19.55 3.90
N ILE A 82 -4.67 18.66 4.14
CA ILE A 82 -4.47 17.23 3.88
C ILE A 82 -5.42 16.75 2.79
N ALA A 83 -4.87 16.00 1.84
CA ALA A 83 -5.61 15.23 0.87
C ALA A 83 -5.44 13.74 1.17
N LEU A 84 -6.50 13.02 1.50
CA LEU A 84 -6.43 11.60 1.87
C LEU A 84 -6.95 10.69 0.75
N PRO A 85 -6.45 9.44 0.70
CA PRO A 85 -7.17 8.37 0.01
C PRO A 85 -8.57 8.21 0.58
N SER A 86 -9.54 7.84 -0.26
CA SER A 86 -10.91 7.56 0.18
C SER A 86 -10.97 6.39 1.14
N LYS A 87 -11.99 6.38 2.00
CA LYS A 87 -12.28 5.26 2.90
C LYS A 87 -12.40 3.95 2.13
N GLY A 88 -11.93 2.86 2.74
CA GLY A 88 -11.87 1.54 2.11
C GLY A 88 -10.53 1.23 1.43
N LEU A 89 -9.73 2.24 1.05
CA LEU A 89 -8.37 2.04 0.59
C LEU A 89 -7.45 1.70 1.78
N GLN A 90 -6.46 0.84 1.54
CA GLN A 90 -5.65 0.25 2.61
C GLN A 90 -4.86 1.27 3.44
N ALA A 91 -4.20 2.22 2.78
CA ALA A 91 -3.48 3.28 3.47
C ALA A 91 -4.40 4.13 4.35
N ARG A 92 -5.62 4.45 3.85
CA ARG A 92 -6.63 5.19 4.62
C ARG A 92 -7.11 4.38 5.82
N ASN A 93 -7.46 3.13 5.65
CA ASN A 93 -7.93 2.27 6.75
C ASN A 93 -6.85 2.10 7.83
N ALA A 94 -5.60 1.96 7.44
CA ALA A 94 -4.48 1.88 8.36
C ALA A 94 -4.28 3.21 9.12
N PHE A 95 -4.35 4.33 8.41
CA PHE A 95 -4.22 5.66 8.99
C PHE A 95 -5.34 5.96 9.99
N ASP A 96 -6.60 5.75 9.61
CA ASP A 96 -7.76 5.98 10.48
C ASP A 96 -7.66 5.15 11.77
N ARG A 97 -7.20 3.90 11.68
CA ARG A 97 -6.97 3.05 12.86
C ARG A 97 -5.86 3.59 13.77
N LEU A 98 -4.71 3.93 13.19
CA LEU A 98 -3.56 4.39 13.94
C LEU A 98 -3.79 5.78 14.58
N SER A 99 -4.55 6.64 13.90
CA SER A 99 -4.88 7.98 14.37
C SER A 99 -6.13 8.06 15.24
N SER A 100 -6.80 6.93 15.52
CA SER A 100 -8.08 6.91 16.25
C SER A 100 -8.03 7.53 17.65
N GLY A 101 -6.86 7.50 18.32
CA GLY A 101 -6.62 8.12 19.64
C GLY A 101 -6.13 9.55 19.57
N PHE A 102 -5.95 10.13 18.39
CA PHE A 102 -5.43 11.49 18.25
C PHE A 102 -6.49 12.53 18.62
N GLN A 103 -6.18 13.40 19.58
CA GLN A 103 -7.10 14.43 20.06
C GLN A 103 -7.08 15.72 19.23
N GLY A 104 -6.08 15.89 18.36
CA GLY A 104 -5.99 17.03 17.46
C GLY A 104 -6.96 16.90 16.26
N LYS A 105 -7.12 17.99 15.52
CA LYS A 105 -7.94 18.01 14.30
C LYS A 105 -7.07 18.19 13.08
N LEU A 106 -7.05 17.17 12.22
CA LEU A 106 -6.42 17.25 10.91
C LEU A 106 -7.33 18.00 9.92
N ASN A 107 -6.75 18.89 9.12
CA ASN A 107 -7.49 19.68 8.14
C ASN A 107 -7.63 18.91 6.80
N VAL A 108 -8.48 17.89 6.79
CA VAL A 108 -8.74 17.11 5.58
C VAL A 108 -9.63 17.92 4.64
N ARG A 109 -9.08 18.33 3.49
CA ARG A 109 -9.74 19.14 2.47
C ARG A 109 -10.24 18.34 1.29
N ILE A 110 -9.56 17.24 0.97
CA ILE A 110 -9.84 16.43 -0.22
C ILE A 110 -9.77 14.96 0.18
N GLU A 111 -10.70 14.18 -0.35
CA GLU A 111 -10.65 12.71 -0.36
C GLU A 111 -10.75 12.20 -1.79
N LEU A 112 -9.82 11.34 -2.21
CA LEU A 112 -9.73 10.80 -3.57
C LEU A 112 -9.59 9.28 -3.54
N ASN A 113 -10.28 8.59 -4.43
CA ASN A 113 -10.21 7.14 -4.59
C ASN A 113 -9.14 6.66 -5.59
N GLU A 114 -8.44 7.60 -6.26
CA GLU A 114 -7.43 7.30 -7.27
C GLU A 114 -6.07 7.89 -6.85
N VAL A 115 -5.14 7.00 -6.52
CA VAL A 115 -3.82 7.37 -5.96
C VAL A 115 -2.97 8.17 -6.96
N ASN A 116 -3.04 7.85 -8.25
CA ASN A 116 -2.24 8.58 -9.25
C ASN A 116 -2.71 10.05 -9.39
N ILE A 117 -4.01 10.29 -9.27
CA ILE A 117 -4.57 11.66 -9.27
C ILE A 117 -4.15 12.37 -7.99
N LEU A 118 -4.21 11.68 -6.85
CA LEU A 118 -3.76 12.20 -5.56
C LEU A 118 -2.28 12.63 -5.62
N LEU A 119 -1.40 11.79 -6.16
CA LEU A 119 0.02 12.12 -6.33
C LEU A 119 0.25 13.31 -7.27
N LYS A 120 -0.54 13.45 -8.34
CA LYS A 120 -0.48 14.63 -9.21
C LYS A 120 -0.85 15.91 -8.45
N LEU A 121 -1.88 15.85 -7.61
CA LEU A 121 -2.28 16.98 -6.75
C LEU A 121 -1.15 17.35 -5.78
N ILE A 122 -0.53 16.37 -5.11
CA ILE A 122 0.56 16.60 -4.16
C ILE A 122 1.76 17.26 -4.84
N ARG A 123 2.14 16.83 -6.04
CA ARG A 123 3.25 17.45 -6.81
C ARG A 123 3.04 18.93 -7.11
N GLN A 124 1.81 19.39 -7.15
CA GLN A 124 1.43 20.74 -7.58
C GLN A 124 0.88 21.61 -6.44
N SER A 125 0.96 21.15 -5.20
CA SER A 125 0.38 21.85 -4.05
C SER A 125 1.27 21.74 -2.81
N GLN A 126 0.95 22.53 -1.78
CA GLN A 126 1.54 22.41 -0.44
C GLN A 126 0.72 21.47 0.47
N MET A 127 -0.10 20.61 -0.12
CA MET A 127 -0.88 19.64 0.64
C MET A 127 -0.02 18.43 1.02
N VAL A 128 -0.44 17.78 2.09
CA VAL A 128 0.13 16.51 2.54
C VAL A 128 -0.85 15.38 2.26
N THR A 129 -0.37 14.24 1.84
CA THR A 129 -1.17 13.01 1.83
C THR A 129 -0.51 11.91 2.66
N ILE A 130 -1.29 10.91 3.04
CA ILE A 130 -0.81 9.75 3.79
C ILE A 130 -0.94 8.52 2.91
N LEU A 131 0.17 7.94 2.57
CA LEU A 131 0.27 6.72 1.76
C LEU A 131 1.27 5.74 2.37
N SER A 132 1.25 4.52 1.89
CA SER A 132 2.33 3.56 2.14
C SER A 132 3.60 4.05 1.41
N GLU A 133 4.74 4.02 2.07
CA GLU A 133 6.02 4.43 1.47
C GLU A 133 6.31 3.64 0.18
N ALA A 134 5.97 2.34 0.15
CA ALA A 134 6.12 1.52 -1.04
C ALA A 134 5.35 2.05 -2.26
N THR A 135 4.28 2.82 -2.06
CA THR A 135 3.49 3.41 -3.16
C THR A 135 4.29 4.43 -3.94
N ILE A 136 5.22 5.13 -3.29
CA ILE A 136 5.97 6.22 -3.91
C ILE A 136 7.43 5.90 -4.23
N HIS A 137 7.87 4.66 -4.01
CA HIS A 137 9.27 4.25 -4.14
C HIS A 137 9.92 4.65 -5.49
N ASN A 138 9.16 4.65 -6.59
CA ASN A 138 9.63 5.03 -7.93
C ASN A 138 8.96 6.32 -8.45
N GLU A 139 8.30 7.08 -7.59
CA GLU A 139 7.61 8.30 -7.97
C GLU A 139 8.56 9.50 -7.86
N GLN A 140 8.61 10.32 -8.91
CA GLN A 140 9.39 11.56 -8.94
C GLN A 140 8.55 12.75 -8.50
N GLY A 141 9.20 13.77 -7.94
CA GLY A 141 8.54 15.02 -7.54
C GLY A 141 7.78 14.96 -6.22
N VAL A 142 7.90 13.82 -5.52
CA VAL A 142 7.33 13.63 -4.17
C VAL A 142 8.31 12.91 -3.25
N LYS A 143 8.23 13.21 -1.97
CA LYS A 143 9.04 12.60 -0.92
C LYS A 143 8.15 12.02 0.17
N ALA A 144 8.52 10.82 0.66
CA ALA A 144 7.96 10.24 1.87
C ALA A 144 8.71 10.75 3.09
N VAL A 145 7.98 11.13 4.11
CA VAL A 145 8.47 11.47 5.45
C VAL A 145 7.80 10.52 6.42
N SER A 146 8.58 9.78 7.19
CA SER A 146 8.05 8.76 8.11
C SER A 146 7.06 9.38 9.11
N LEU A 147 5.96 8.68 9.41
CA LEU A 147 5.02 9.09 10.45
C LEU A 147 5.46 8.53 11.79
N ASP A 148 5.65 9.43 12.78
CA ASP A 148 5.87 9.04 14.17
C ASP A 148 4.56 8.59 14.81
N MET A 149 4.23 7.33 14.59
CA MET A 149 3.01 6.70 15.10
C MET A 149 3.32 5.30 15.61
N PRO A 150 3.02 4.98 16.87
CA PRO A 150 3.16 3.63 17.38
C PRO A 150 2.36 2.61 16.54
N GLY A 151 2.98 1.50 16.18
CA GLY A 151 2.34 0.47 15.38
C GLY A 151 2.20 0.78 13.89
N ASN A 152 2.94 1.74 13.38
CA ASN A 152 2.97 2.13 11.96
C ASN A 152 3.62 1.08 11.04
N GLY A 153 3.65 -0.19 11.42
CA GLY A 153 4.14 -1.27 10.58
C GLY A 153 3.01 -1.87 9.72
N MET A 154 3.30 -2.09 8.46
CA MET A 154 2.42 -2.77 7.51
C MET A 154 3.19 -3.92 6.85
N GLU A 155 2.54 -5.05 6.61
CA GLU A 155 3.13 -6.19 5.91
C GLU A 155 2.46 -6.35 4.54
N GLY A 156 3.22 -6.17 3.47
CA GLY A 156 2.78 -6.53 2.11
C GLY A 156 2.80 -8.04 1.95
N CYS A 157 1.66 -8.61 1.59
CA CYS A 157 1.45 -10.06 1.55
C CYS A 157 0.91 -10.52 0.20
N VAL A 158 1.14 -11.79 -0.09
CA VAL A 158 0.29 -12.57 -0.99
C VAL A 158 -0.72 -13.36 -0.17
N HIS A 159 -1.97 -13.27 -0.55
CA HIS A 159 -3.08 -13.98 0.05
C HIS A 159 -3.58 -15.05 -0.92
N VAL A 160 -3.75 -16.27 -0.43
CA VAL A 160 -4.19 -17.43 -1.21
C VAL A 160 -5.19 -18.25 -0.39
N LEU A 161 -6.08 -18.99 -1.06
CA LEU A 161 -6.94 -19.94 -0.38
C LEU A 161 -6.12 -21.14 0.15
N LYS A 162 -6.46 -21.58 1.36
CA LYS A 162 -5.93 -22.80 1.96
C LYS A 162 -6.51 -24.04 1.27
N ASN A 163 -5.72 -25.12 1.23
CA ASN A 163 -6.17 -26.44 0.79
C ASN A 163 -6.85 -26.47 -0.59
N VAL A 164 -6.51 -25.52 -1.48
CA VAL A 164 -7.03 -25.45 -2.84
C VAL A 164 -5.90 -25.72 -3.83
N TYR A 165 -6.22 -26.47 -4.89
CA TYR A 165 -5.29 -26.64 -6.00
C TYR A 165 -4.95 -25.27 -6.62
N ARG A 166 -3.66 -24.98 -6.71
CA ARG A 166 -3.15 -23.76 -7.35
C ARG A 166 -2.73 -24.07 -8.78
N LYS A 167 -3.23 -23.30 -9.73
CA LYS A 167 -2.80 -23.38 -11.12
C LYS A 167 -1.28 -23.20 -11.21
N ARG A 168 -0.62 -23.99 -12.07
CA ARG A 168 0.83 -23.89 -12.27
C ARG A 168 1.26 -22.47 -12.67
N SER A 169 0.47 -21.79 -13.50
CA SER A 169 0.74 -20.39 -13.90
C SER A 169 0.75 -19.42 -12.71
N ALA A 170 -0.17 -19.58 -11.74
CA ALA A 170 -0.20 -18.78 -10.52
C ALA A 170 1.02 -19.07 -9.64
N GLN A 171 1.40 -20.34 -9.48
CA GLN A 171 2.60 -20.74 -8.73
C GLN A 171 3.87 -20.13 -9.33
N GLU A 172 4.04 -20.20 -10.64
CA GLU A 172 5.19 -19.63 -11.34
C GLU A 172 5.22 -18.09 -11.26
N PHE A 173 4.06 -17.44 -11.34
CA PHE A 173 3.98 -16.00 -11.15
C PHE A 173 4.45 -15.60 -9.74
N LEU A 174 3.96 -16.26 -8.69
CA LEU A 174 4.33 -16.00 -7.31
C LEU A 174 5.81 -16.30 -7.05
N ARG A 175 6.35 -17.38 -7.62
CA ARG A 175 7.78 -17.70 -7.55
C ARG A 175 8.63 -16.56 -8.17
N MET A 176 8.30 -16.13 -9.37
CA MET A 176 9.01 -15.03 -10.03
C MET A 176 8.86 -13.70 -9.28
N LEU A 177 7.72 -13.46 -8.64
CA LEU A 177 7.49 -12.28 -7.81
C LEU A 177 8.41 -12.28 -6.59
N SER A 178 8.49 -13.40 -5.86
CA SER A 178 9.36 -13.54 -4.68
C SER A 178 10.86 -13.49 -5.01
N GLU A 179 11.25 -13.87 -6.22
CA GLU A 179 12.62 -13.81 -6.71
C GLU A 179 12.98 -12.45 -7.35
N SER A 180 12.00 -11.56 -7.54
CA SER A 180 12.23 -10.27 -8.20
C SER A 180 13.13 -9.36 -7.35
N ASN A 181 14.09 -8.69 -8.01
CA ASN A 181 14.99 -7.75 -7.35
C ASN A 181 14.23 -6.63 -6.63
N ALA A 182 13.09 -6.19 -7.17
CA ALA A 182 12.26 -5.15 -6.56
C ALA A 182 11.75 -5.52 -5.16
N ILE A 183 11.46 -6.79 -4.89
CA ILE A 183 11.10 -7.27 -3.55
C ILE A 183 12.36 -7.48 -2.70
N ARG A 184 13.43 -8.04 -3.28
CA ARG A 184 14.70 -8.28 -2.59
C ARG A 184 15.40 -6.98 -2.20
N GLU A 185 15.38 -5.94 -3.05
CA GLU A 185 15.93 -4.63 -2.74
C GLU A 185 15.18 -3.99 -1.58
N ARG A 186 13.86 -4.04 -1.57
CA ARG A 186 13.05 -3.56 -0.44
C ARG A 186 13.30 -4.31 0.86
N LEU A 187 13.61 -5.60 0.79
CA LEU A 187 14.01 -6.38 1.97
C LEU A 187 15.41 -6.04 2.48
N ARG A 188 16.34 -5.60 1.59
CA ARG A 188 17.70 -5.19 1.97
C ARG A 188 17.74 -3.84 2.69
N ASP A 189 16.85 -2.93 2.34
CA ASP A 189 16.77 -1.61 2.98
C ASP A 189 16.19 -1.68 4.40
N TRP A 190 15.78 -2.89 4.85
CA TRP A 190 15.18 -3.16 6.16
C TRP A 190 16.00 -4.12 7.04
N LEU A 191 17.14 -4.62 6.56
CA LEU A 191 18.11 -5.41 7.32
C LEU A 191 19.34 -4.58 7.68
#